data_750837598b3799afb20e2ffb5f3061cb
#
_entry.id   750837598b3799afb20e2ffb5f3061cb
#
_cell.length_a   1.000
_cell.length_b   1.000
_cell.length_c   1.000
_cell.angle_alpha   90.00
_cell.angle_beta   90.00
_cell.angle_gamma   90.00
#
_symmetry.space_group_name_H-M   'P 1'
#
loop_
_entity.id
_entity.type
_entity.pdbx_description
1 polymer ?
#
loop_
_entity_poly.entity_id
_entity_poly.type
_entity_poly.pdbx_seq_one_letter_code
_entity_poly.pdbx_strand_id
1 'polypeptide(L)'
;MRKFIRNTAEKWHFGMEKVMPDSFIFAVLLTFIVFILALLVVRASPVKIVESWYRGFWAYLGFSMQMVILLVFGYSLAISRVGVKVIDSVTGIAKTPAQAVAVVAAAGAVLGAINWGLALVAGIFLCLGAARRVKGVHWPLLVASAYIGMESTVPWSM
;
A
#
# COMPACT_ATOMS: atom_id res chain seq x y z
N MET A 1 -0.62 -30.27 6.22
CA MET A 1 -0.68 -29.19 5.23
C MET A 1 -0.59 -27.79 5.86
N ARG A 2 -1.42 -27.41 6.84
CA ARG A 2 -1.40 -26.09 7.50
C ARG A 2 -0.05 -25.70 8.16
N LYS A 3 0.64 -26.63 8.83
CA LYS A 3 1.96 -26.37 9.47
C LYS A 3 3.06 -26.15 8.42
N PHE A 4 3.02 -26.89 7.30
CA PHE A 4 3.99 -26.74 6.23
C PHE A 4 3.88 -25.37 5.55
N ILE A 5 2.66 -24.95 5.20
CA ILE A 5 2.41 -23.62 4.59
C ILE A 5 2.86 -22.50 5.53
N ARG A 6 2.57 -22.62 6.84
CA ARG A 6 2.98 -21.63 7.83
C ARG A 6 4.50 -21.53 7.96
N ASN A 7 5.21 -22.65 8.09
CA ASN A 7 6.67 -22.66 8.21
C ASN A 7 7.35 -22.15 6.94
N THR A 8 6.79 -22.43 5.77
CA THR A 8 7.30 -21.91 4.50
C THR A 8 7.07 -20.40 4.41
N ALA A 9 5.88 -19.91 4.77
CA ALA A 9 5.57 -18.49 4.80
C ALA A 9 6.45 -17.73 5.80
N GLU A 10 6.68 -18.26 6.99
CA GLU A 10 7.59 -17.67 7.99
C GLU A 10 9.04 -17.61 7.50
N LYS A 11 9.56 -18.65 6.85
CA LYS A 11 10.91 -18.65 6.27
C LYS A 11 11.05 -17.61 5.15
N TRP A 12 10.03 -17.49 4.28
CA TRP A 12 10.01 -16.47 3.24
C TRP A 12 9.93 -15.05 3.84
N HIS A 13 9.12 -14.86 4.87
CA HIS A 13 9.02 -13.58 5.58
C HIS A 13 10.38 -13.13 6.16
N PHE A 14 11.04 -14.00 6.92
CA PHE A 14 12.36 -13.71 7.47
C PHE A 14 13.44 -13.52 6.40
N GLY A 15 13.39 -14.28 5.31
CA GLY A 15 14.32 -14.13 4.19
C GLY A 15 14.13 -12.79 3.48
N MET A 16 12.90 -12.41 3.22
CA MET A 16 12.57 -11.15 2.55
C MET A 16 12.88 -9.92 3.43
N GLU A 17 12.57 -9.97 4.73
CA GLU A 17 12.83 -8.88 5.67
C GLU A 17 14.33 -8.57 5.81
N LYS A 18 15.18 -9.61 5.69
CA LYS A 18 16.65 -9.48 5.76
C LYS A 18 17.28 -9.01 4.44
N VAL A 19 16.63 -9.28 3.31
CA VAL A 19 17.15 -9.00 1.96
C VAL A 19 16.53 -7.74 1.36
N MET A 20 15.34 -7.35 1.79
CA MET A 20 14.70 -6.11 1.30
C MET A 20 15.40 -4.88 1.88
N PRO A 21 16.13 -4.11 1.06
CA PRO A 21 16.65 -2.83 1.47
C PRO A 21 15.49 -1.86 1.75
N ASP A 22 15.76 -0.79 2.48
CA ASP A 22 14.84 0.33 2.63
C ASP A 22 14.28 0.76 1.26
N SER A 23 12.99 1.12 1.21
CA SER A 23 12.29 1.47 -0.02
C SER A 23 13.02 2.57 -0.82
N PHE A 24 13.71 3.48 -0.13
CA PHE A 24 14.50 4.52 -0.76
C PHE A 24 15.74 3.94 -1.45
N ILE A 25 16.47 3.04 -0.76
CA ILE A 25 17.64 2.37 -1.34
C ILE A 25 17.23 1.54 -2.54
N PHE A 26 16.08 0.85 -2.48
CA PHE A 26 15.55 0.08 -3.59
C PHE A 26 15.24 0.97 -4.80
N ALA A 27 14.62 2.14 -4.61
CA ALA A 27 14.34 3.10 -5.66
C ALA A 27 15.63 3.64 -6.32
N VAL A 28 16.65 3.93 -5.51
CA VAL A 28 17.96 4.38 -6.01
C VAL A 28 18.63 3.28 -6.83
N LEU A 29 18.64 2.03 -6.33
CA LEU A 29 19.20 0.90 -7.07
C LEU A 29 18.49 0.68 -8.41
N LEU A 30 17.15 0.71 -8.43
CA LEU A 30 16.37 0.62 -9.67
C LEU A 30 16.72 1.73 -10.64
N THR A 31 16.92 2.95 -10.18
CA THR A 31 17.32 4.08 -11.03
C THR A 31 18.66 3.79 -11.70
N PHE A 32 19.65 3.28 -10.96
CA PHE A 32 20.95 2.90 -11.54
C PHE A 32 20.84 1.73 -12.53
N ILE A 33 20.05 0.72 -12.21
CA ILE A 33 19.82 -0.43 -13.11
C ILE A 33 19.20 0.06 -14.42
N VAL A 34 18.15 0.89 -14.37
CA VAL A 34 17.50 1.44 -15.56
C VAL A 34 18.47 2.32 -16.36
N PHE A 35 19.31 3.12 -15.68
CA PHE A 35 20.33 3.93 -16.33
C PHE A 35 21.32 3.06 -17.13
N ILE A 36 21.83 1.99 -16.50
CA ILE A 36 22.76 1.05 -17.16
C ILE A 36 22.08 0.34 -18.33
N LEU A 37 20.85 -0.12 -18.15
CA LEU A 37 20.08 -0.75 -19.23
C LEU A 37 19.83 0.21 -20.40
N ALA A 38 19.55 1.47 -20.13
CA ALA A 38 19.38 2.49 -21.16
C ALA A 38 20.68 2.73 -21.96
N LEU A 39 21.84 2.69 -21.30
CA LEU A 39 23.14 2.78 -21.97
C LEU A 39 23.42 1.55 -22.84
N LEU A 40 23.20 0.35 -22.32
CA LEU A 40 23.61 -0.91 -22.97
C LEU A 40 22.63 -1.37 -24.04
N VAL A 41 21.32 -1.29 -23.77
CA VAL A 41 20.27 -1.81 -24.66
C VAL A 41 19.82 -0.75 -25.67
N VAL A 42 19.50 0.45 -25.17
CA VAL A 42 18.99 1.55 -26.02
C VAL A 42 20.15 2.30 -26.72
N ARG A 43 21.39 2.16 -26.21
CA ARG A 43 22.58 2.87 -26.69
C ARG A 43 22.37 4.38 -26.74
N ALA A 44 21.58 4.90 -25.83
CA ALA A 44 21.35 6.34 -25.72
C ALA A 44 22.59 7.04 -25.17
N SER A 45 22.81 8.29 -25.56
CA SER A 45 23.91 9.06 -24.99
C SER A 45 23.65 9.36 -23.52
N PRO A 46 24.68 9.38 -22.64
CA PRO A 46 24.49 9.65 -21.21
C PRO A 46 23.75 10.96 -20.92
N VAL A 47 24.05 12.00 -21.72
CA VAL A 47 23.38 13.32 -21.60
C VAL A 47 21.87 13.19 -21.83
N LYS A 48 21.47 12.45 -22.87
CA LYS A 48 20.05 12.26 -23.20
C LYS A 48 19.30 11.46 -22.13
N ILE A 49 19.97 10.50 -21.49
CA ILE A 49 19.38 9.71 -20.38
C ILE A 49 19.15 10.62 -19.18
N VAL A 50 20.16 11.43 -18.80
CA VAL A 50 20.04 12.38 -17.68
C VAL A 50 18.95 13.42 -17.94
N GLU A 51 18.88 13.95 -19.17
CA GLU A 51 17.82 14.89 -19.55
C GLU A 51 16.43 14.25 -19.46
N SER A 52 16.27 13.01 -19.93
CA SER A 52 15.00 12.27 -19.83
C SER A 52 14.63 11.99 -18.39
N TRP A 53 15.59 11.63 -17.54
CA TRP A 53 15.39 11.44 -16.11
C TRP A 53 14.95 12.73 -15.42
N TYR A 54 15.62 13.85 -15.72
CA TYR A 54 15.26 15.16 -15.18
C TYR A 54 13.83 15.57 -15.57
N ARG A 55 13.47 15.43 -16.85
CA ARG A 55 12.10 15.72 -17.32
C ARG A 55 11.07 14.83 -16.63
N GLY A 56 11.35 13.53 -16.49
CA GLY A 56 10.51 12.58 -15.80
C GLY A 56 10.30 12.95 -14.33
N PHE A 57 11.36 13.32 -13.62
CA PHE A 57 11.31 13.76 -12.24
C PHE A 57 10.33 14.92 -12.03
N TRP A 58 10.44 15.96 -12.85
CA TRP A 58 9.54 17.11 -12.77
C TRP A 58 8.12 16.82 -13.22
N ALA A 59 7.94 15.91 -14.17
CA ALA A 59 6.59 15.48 -14.57
C ALA A 59 5.84 14.79 -13.42
N TYR A 60 6.56 14.05 -12.54
CA TYR A 60 5.96 13.41 -11.39
C TYR A 60 5.73 14.34 -10.19
N LEU A 61 6.17 15.59 -10.22
CA LEU A 61 5.99 16.53 -9.11
C LEU A 61 4.51 16.74 -8.79
N GLY A 62 3.67 16.91 -9.81
CA GLY A 62 2.21 17.05 -9.62
C GLY A 62 1.59 15.87 -8.92
N PHE A 63 1.94 14.66 -9.35
CA PHE A 63 1.49 13.42 -8.70
C PHE A 63 1.98 13.31 -7.24
N SER A 64 3.25 13.65 -6.99
CA SER A 64 3.82 13.62 -5.63
C SER A 64 3.11 14.58 -4.71
N MET A 65 2.82 15.80 -5.17
CA MET A 65 2.06 16.80 -4.40
C MET A 65 0.61 16.34 -4.13
N GLN A 66 -0.02 15.71 -5.11
CA GLN A 66 -1.35 15.11 -4.92
C GLN A 66 -1.32 14.02 -3.85
N MET A 67 -0.29 13.17 -3.82
CA MET A 67 -0.12 12.15 -2.77
C MET A 67 0.07 12.77 -1.38
N VAL A 68 0.89 13.83 -1.27
CA VAL A 68 1.08 14.54 0.01
C VAL A 68 -0.25 15.10 0.52
N ILE A 69 -1.00 15.79 -0.34
CA ILE A 69 -2.31 16.36 0.00
C ILE A 69 -3.26 15.24 0.47
N LEU A 70 -3.31 14.14 -0.27
CA LEU A 70 -4.18 13.00 0.03
C LEU A 70 -3.83 12.36 1.38
N LEU A 71 -2.54 12.21 1.70
CA LEU A 71 -2.08 11.69 2.99
C LEU A 71 -2.45 12.63 4.13
N VAL A 72 -2.21 13.93 3.98
CA VAL A 72 -2.48 14.93 5.03
C VAL A 72 -3.99 15.04 5.30
N PHE A 73 -4.80 15.21 4.26
CA PHE A 73 -6.25 15.32 4.42
C PHE A 73 -6.89 13.99 4.83
N GLY A 74 -6.44 12.88 4.26
CA GLY A 74 -6.91 11.56 4.63
C GLY A 74 -6.63 11.22 6.10
N TYR A 75 -5.43 11.55 6.59
CA TYR A 75 -5.09 11.41 8.00
C TYR A 75 -5.99 12.29 8.89
N SER A 76 -6.10 13.57 8.55
CA SER A 76 -6.93 14.53 9.29
C SER A 76 -8.39 14.10 9.36
N LEU A 77 -8.93 13.57 8.24
CA LEU A 77 -10.29 13.04 8.18
C LEU A 77 -10.44 11.79 9.05
N ALA A 78 -9.49 10.87 9.00
CA ALA A 78 -9.54 9.62 9.74
C ALA A 78 -9.50 9.81 11.27
N ILE A 79 -8.75 10.81 11.77
CA ILE A 79 -8.70 11.15 13.21
C ILE A 79 -9.84 12.06 13.66
N SER A 80 -10.63 12.60 12.73
CA SER A 80 -11.78 13.43 13.05
C SER A 80 -12.86 12.63 13.80
N ARG A 81 -13.75 13.33 14.53
CA ARG A 81 -14.86 12.67 15.23
C ARG A 81 -15.76 11.85 14.29
N VAL A 82 -15.92 12.29 13.07
CA VAL A 82 -16.73 11.59 12.05
C VAL A 82 -15.96 10.39 11.53
N GLY A 83 -14.70 10.55 11.16
CA GLY A 83 -13.85 9.47 10.68
C GLY A 83 -13.73 8.32 11.67
N VAL A 84 -13.46 8.63 12.95
CA VAL A 84 -13.40 7.62 14.02
C VAL A 84 -14.73 6.88 14.15
N LYS A 85 -15.88 7.57 14.13
CA LYS A 85 -17.19 6.92 14.19
C LYS A 85 -17.45 5.99 13.02
N VAL A 86 -17.08 6.40 11.80
CA VAL A 86 -17.22 5.57 10.59
C VAL A 86 -16.35 4.32 10.69
N ILE A 87 -15.07 4.48 11.04
CA ILE A 87 -14.13 3.37 11.24
C ILE A 87 -14.66 2.42 12.30
N ASP A 88 -15.12 2.95 13.42
CA ASP A 88 -15.69 2.18 14.51
C ASP A 88 -16.95 1.43 14.13
N SER A 89 -17.82 2.03 13.33
CA SER A 89 -19.04 1.37 12.83
C SER A 89 -18.71 0.22 11.89
N VAL A 90 -17.81 0.44 10.94
CA VAL A 90 -17.40 -0.57 9.96
C VAL A 90 -16.67 -1.73 10.65
N THR A 91 -15.68 -1.42 11.49
CA THR A 91 -14.88 -2.45 12.17
C THR A 91 -15.65 -3.14 13.30
N GLY A 92 -16.68 -2.50 13.84
CA GLY A 92 -17.57 -3.05 14.86
C GLY A 92 -18.40 -4.24 14.41
N ILE A 93 -18.56 -4.45 13.11
CA ILE A 93 -19.27 -5.61 12.54
C ILE A 93 -18.47 -6.91 12.78
N ALA A 94 -17.14 -6.79 12.83
CA ALA A 94 -16.25 -7.94 12.97
C ALA A 94 -16.14 -8.41 14.43
N LYS A 95 -16.45 -9.66 14.68
CA LYS A 95 -16.34 -10.33 16.00
C LYS A 95 -15.22 -11.38 16.04
N THR A 96 -14.79 -11.86 14.90
CA THR A 96 -13.75 -12.89 14.77
C THR A 96 -12.62 -12.41 13.86
N PRO A 97 -11.39 -12.98 13.98
CA PRO A 97 -10.28 -12.63 13.10
C PRO A 97 -10.61 -12.78 11.60
N ALA A 98 -11.35 -13.83 11.22
CA ALA A 98 -11.76 -14.04 9.83
C ALA A 98 -12.73 -12.96 9.35
N GLN A 99 -13.69 -12.56 10.20
CA GLN A 99 -14.60 -11.45 9.89
C GLN A 99 -13.87 -10.11 9.79
N ALA A 100 -12.86 -9.86 10.63
CA ALA A 100 -12.04 -8.66 10.57
C ALA A 100 -11.35 -8.52 9.20
N VAL A 101 -10.73 -9.60 8.72
CA VAL A 101 -10.10 -9.67 7.40
C VAL A 101 -11.13 -9.42 6.29
N ALA A 102 -12.29 -10.07 6.35
CA ALA A 102 -13.34 -9.91 5.34
C ALA A 102 -13.93 -8.49 5.30
N VAL A 103 -14.20 -7.90 6.47
CA VAL A 103 -14.74 -6.53 6.59
C VAL A 103 -13.75 -5.51 6.06
N VAL A 104 -12.46 -5.65 6.42
CA VAL A 104 -11.41 -4.74 5.96
C VAL A 104 -11.21 -4.85 4.45
N ALA A 105 -11.21 -6.07 3.89
CA ALA A 105 -11.11 -6.28 2.45
C ALA A 105 -12.32 -5.67 1.71
N ALA A 106 -13.54 -5.91 2.18
CA ALA A 106 -14.76 -5.37 1.56
C ALA A 106 -14.79 -3.84 1.63
N ALA A 107 -14.43 -3.26 2.78
CA ALA A 107 -14.35 -1.81 2.92
C ALA A 107 -13.24 -1.21 2.04
N GLY A 108 -12.08 -1.88 1.91
CA GLY A 108 -11.02 -1.51 0.99
C GLY A 108 -11.49 -1.51 -0.47
N ALA A 109 -12.24 -2.52 -0.89
CA ALA A 109 -12.81 -2.60 -2.22
C ALA A 109 -13.81 -1.45 -2.52
N VAL A 110 -14.73 -1.17 -1.59
CA VAL A 110 -15.70 -0.07 -1.75
C VAL A 110 -14.98 1.28 -1.84
N LEU A 111 -14.02 1.54 -0.97
CA LEU A 111 -13.24 2.77 -0.98
C LEU A 111 -12.36 2.88 -2.22
N GLY A 112 -11.75 1.77 -2.67
CA GLY A 112 -10.95 1.69 -3.89
C GLY A 112 -11.77 1.99 -5.14
N ALA A 113 -13.04 1.56 -5.20
CA ALA A 113 -13.95 1.88 -6.28
C ALA A 113 -14.29 3.39 -6.36
N ILE A 114 -14.28 4.08 -5.23
CA ILE A 114 -14.52 5.54 -5.16
C ILE A 114 -13.25 6.29 -5.53
N ASN A 115 -12.15 5.98 -4.85
CA ASN A 115 -10.83 6.58 -5.10
C ASN A 115 -9.74 5.71 -4.45
N TRP A 116 -8.80 5.25 -5.26
CA TRP A 116 -7.70 4.39 -4.82
C TRP A 116 -6.83 5.03 -3.70
N GLY A 117 -6.56 6.31 -3.79
CA GLY A 117 -5.75 7.00 -2.80
C GLY A 117 -6.47 7.15 -1.46
N LEU A 118 -7.79 7.37 -1.46
CA LEU A 118 -8.61 7.37 -0.25
C LEU A 118 -8.59 5.99 0.41
N ALA A 119 -8.71 4.93 -0.38
CA ALA A 119 -8.67 3.56 0.12
C ALA A 119 -7.33 3.22 0.78
N LEU A 120 -6.22 3.71 0.24
CA LEU A 120 -4.87 3.52 0.77
C LEU A 120 -4.74 4.07 2.19
N VAL A 121 -5.18 5.31 2.39
CA VAL A 121 -5.13 5.96 3.71
C VAL A 121 -6.16 5.35 4.68
N ALA A 122 -7.41 5.21 4.26
CA ALA A 122 -8.48 4.68 5.10
C ALA A 122 -8.24 3.20 5.46
N GLY A 123 -7.62 2.42 4.57
CA GLY A 123 -7.25 1.02 4.81
C GLY A 123 -6.38 0.84 6.04
N ILE A 124 -5.42 1.74 6.27
CA ILE A 124 -4.57 1.71 7.47
C ILE A 124 -5.42 1.87 8.74
N PHE A 125 -6.33 2.85 8.74
CA PHE A 125 -7.17 3.11 9.90
C PHE A 125 -8.22 2.02 10.14
N LEU A 126 -8.75 1.41 9.08
CA LEU A 126 -9.61 0.24 9.18
C LEU A 126 -8.86 -0.96 9.79
N CYS A 127 -7.62 -1.21 9.38
CA CYS A 127 -6.77 -2.23 9.98
C CYS A 127 -6.52 -1.96 11.46
N LEU A 128 -6.17 -0.73 11.83
CA LEU A 128 -5.97 -0.33 13.22
C LEU A 128 -7.24 -0.46 14.06
N GLY A 129 -8.39 -0.04 13.52
CA GLY A 129 -9.70 -0.18 14.18
C GLY A 129 -10.08 -1.64 14.42
N ALA A 130 -9.92 -2.49 13.41
CA ALA A 130 -10.20 -3.92 13.51
C ALA A 130 -9.25 -4.63 14.49
N ALA A 131 -7.95 -4.32 14.46
CA ALA A 131 -6.96 -4.92 15.36
C ALA A 131 -7.16 -4.54 16.83
N ARG A 132 -7.68 -3.33 17.11
CA ARG A 132 -8.01 -2.90 18.47
C ARG A 132 -9.21 -3.65 19.05
N ARG A 133 -10.15 -4.08 18.22
CA ARG A 133 -11.43 -4.70 18.64
C ARG A 133 -11.36 -6.22 18.69
N VAL A 134 -10.67 -6.84 17.74
CA VAL A 134 -10.64 -8.30 17.60
C VAL A 134 -9.28 -8.83 18.03
N LYS A 135 -9.25 -9.56 19.13
CA LYS A 135 -8.03 -10.21 19.64
C LYS A 135 -7.61 -11.37 18.73
N GLY A 136 -6.29 -11.54 18.55
CA GLY A 136 -5.73 -12.65 17.78
C GLY A 136 -5.77 -12.47 16.27
N VAL A 137 -6.01 -11.27 15.78
CA VAL A 137 -5.90 -10.95 14.35
C VAL A 137 -4.43 -10.98 13.95
N HIS A 138 -4.13 -11.65 12.85
CA HIS A 138 -2.80 -11.67 12.27
C HIS A 138 -2.59 -10.38 11.46
N TRP A 139 -1.78 -9.45 12.01
CA TRP A 139 -1.59 -8.11 11.44
C TRP A 139 -1.19 -8.10 9.95
N PRO A 140 -0.17 -8.87 9.50
CA PRO A 140 0.20 -8.90 8.09
C PRO A 140 -0.95 -9.33 7.17
N LEU A 141 -1.77 -10.30 7.60
CA LEU A 141 -2.92 -10.75 6.82
C LEU A 141 -4.00 -9.68 6.72
N LEU A 142 -4.21 -8.92 7.80
CA LEU A 142 -5.18 -7.83 7.82
C LEU A 142 -4.79 -6.71 6.87
N VAL A 143 -3.51 -6.30 6.90
CA VAL A 143 -2.97 -5.28 5.98
C VAL A 143 -3.03 -5.76 4.53
N ALA A 144 -2.63 -7.02 4.29
CA ALA A 144 -2.73 -7.62 2.95
C ALA A 144 -4.18 -7.64 2.43
N SER A 145 -5.15 -7.91 3.31
CA SER A 145 -6.57 -7.94 2.91
C SER A 145 -7.10 -6.56 2.54
N ALA A 146 -6.68 -5.50 3.24
CA ALA A 146 -7.03 -4.12 2.89
C ALA A 146 -6.48 -3.76 1.50
N TYR A 147 -5.23 -4.11 1.25
CA TYR A 147 -4.56 -3.84 -0.02
C TYR A 147 -5.19 -4.61 -1.18
N ILE A 148 -5.43 -5.92 -1.01
CA ILE A 148 -6.10 -6.75 -2.03
C ILE A 148 -7.51 -6.23 -2.32
N GLY A 149 -8.26 -5.83 -1.28
CA GLY A 149 -9.57 -5.24 -1.45
C GLY A 149 -9.51 -3.98 -2.32
N MET A 150 -8.61 -3.07 -2.01
CA MET A 150 -8.37 -1.85 -2.80
C MET A 150 -8.00 -2.18 -4.25
N GLU A 151 -6.98 -3.01 -4.46
CA GLU A 151 -6.48 -3.36 -5.80
C GLU A 151 -7.51 -4.05 -6.68
N SER A 152 -8.46 -4.78 -6.09
CA SER A 152 -9.53 -5.44 -6.85
C SER A 152 -10.43 -4.48 -7.61
N THR A 153 -10.46 -3.21 -7.23
CA THR A 153 -11.34 -2.17 -7.78
C THR A 153 -10.61 -1.01 -8.46
N VAL A 154 -9.29 -0.95 -8.34
CA VAL A 154 -8.45 0.10 -8.97
C VAL A 154 -8.70 0.27 -10.47
N PRO A 155 -8.89 -0.80 -11.30
CA PRO A 155 -9.17 -0.62 -12.73
C PRO A 155 -10.43 0.20 -13.04
N TRP A 156 -11.32 0.36 -12.06
CA TRP A 156 -12.58 1.11 -12.22
C TRP A 156 -12.50 2.56 -11.70
N SER A 157 -11.42 2.89 -10.96
CA SER A 157 -11.24 4.18 -10.30
C SER A 157 -10.11 5.05 -10.88
N MET A 158 -9.46 4.57 -11.96
CA MET A 158 -8.45 5.32 -12.72
C MET A 158 -9.00 6.07 -13.92
#